data_9470824008cb4e0e8120fb125516a115
#
_entry.id   9470824008cb4e0e8120fb125516a115
#
_cell.length_a   1.000
_cell.length_b   1.000
_cell.length_c   1.000
_cell.angle_alpha   90.00
_cell.angle_beta   90.00
_cell.angle_gamma   90.00
#
_symmetry.space_group_name_H-M   'P 1'
#
loop_
_entity.id
_entity.type
_entity.pdbx_description
1 polymer ?
#
loop_
_entity_poly.entity_id
_entity_poly.type
_entity_poly.pdbx_seq_one_letter_code
_entity_poly.pdbx_strand_id
1 'polypeptide(L)'
;MKKFISDVLFNATYQVLLIILPIITMPILSRRLGTEGLGIYSYVFSIAQFLMILISVGMNPLRIRRIAQNKFNKDELNKEFWNLFIMQALIGLVITTIYFFAIFLFKIEYKELYYIQLIFLIGTTFDIAWFFQGIEQFAQVVIRNVIIKLLSVMLIILLVKNDKDLPLYVLITSASTVVGSLIFWLSLKNKISKPNFSMPIFKSLWKPSLIILLPQVFMQVYTTLDKTVVGSLTTNTELSYYDQSQKIARILLTLLSSLTIVMLPKMTGAIKNGDNDKVYMYTKKAFNYTLTFSLILFSIIFANTKEFVVWFFGPKFVPMTANMMIVSFIIILNPIGGIFSNQFALAMEKDKEYGIPLIIGSIVSLLGNYILVPIYNALGATIVLVFVELIVCILRIVLIKDFINLQFLITKQILIELGLTIAITITGLLLPSIFANSF
;
A
#
# COMPACT_ATOMS: atom_id res chain seq x y z
N MET A 1 30.19 0.33 -6.14
CA MET A 1 29.88 0.57 -4.72
C MET A 1 29.27 1.95 -4.47
N LYS A 2 29.87 3.07 -4.88
CA LYS A 2 29.31 4.44 -4.66
C LYS A 2 27.91 4.64 -5.24
N LYS A 3 27.62 4.18 -6.48
CA LYS A 3 26.27 4.27 -7.10
C LYS A 3 25.23 3.49 -6.32
N PHE A 4 25.55 2.26 -5.91
CA PHE A 4 24.65 1.42 -5.10
C PHE A 4 24.28 2.08 -3.76
N ILE A 5 25.27 2.62 -3.04
CA ILE A 5 25.02 3.34 -1.77
C ILE A 5 24.15 4.58 -2.03
N SER A 6 24.42 5.32 -3.09
CA SER A 6 23.60 6.47 -3.50
C SER A 6 22.16 6.08 -3.77
N ASP A 7 21.91 5.01 -4.54
CA ASP A 7 20.56 4.54 -4.88
C ASP A 7 19.80 4.06 -3.63
N VAL A 8 20.47 3.41 -2.69
CA VAL A 8 19.89 3.01 -1.40
C VAL A 8 19.51 4.24 -0.56
N LEU A 9 20.38 5.26 -0.48
CA LEU A 9 20.09 6.50 0.24
C LEU A 9 18.94 7.26 -0.39
N PHE A 10 18.89 7.40 -1.71
CA PHE A 10 17.75 8.02 -2.40
C PHE A 10 16.43 7.30 -2.10
N ASN A 11 16.44 5.97 -2.16
CA ASN A 11 15.24 5.20 -1.85
C ASN A 11 14.81 5.34 -0.38
N ALA A 12 15.76 5.31 0.56
CA ALA A 12 15.48 5.53 1.99
C ALA A 12 14.89 6.93 2.24
N THR A 13 15.48 7.98 1.65
CA THR A 13 14.97 9.35 1.74
C THR A 13 13.54 9.44 1.18
N TYR A 14 13.27 8.79 0.06
CA TYR A 14 11.93 8.75 -0.50
C TYR A 14 10.92 8.05 0.42
N GLN A 15 11.28 6.93 1.03
CA GLN A 15 10.41 6.24 2.01
C GLN A 15 10.09 7.12 3.22
N VAL A 16 11.07 7.86 3.72
CA VAL A 16 10.86 8.83 4.81
C VAL A 16 9.88 9.93 4.38
N LEU A 17 10.00 10.47 3.17
CA LEU A 17 9.06 11.47 2.65
C LEU A 17 7.64 10.92 2.49
N LEU A 18 7.48 9.65 2.06
CA LEU A 18 6.17 9.01 1.96
C LEU A 18 5.46 8.89 3.32
N ILE A 19 6.21 8.89 4.41
CA ILE A 19 5.70 8.89 5.79
C ILE A 19 5.40 10.31 6.26
N ILE A 20 6.34 11.24 6.08
CA ILE A 20 6.23 12.60 6.61
C ILE A 20 5.12 13.40 5.91
N LEU A 21 5.00 13.31 4.58
CA LEU A 21 4.03 14.11 3.84
C LEU A 21 2.57 13.83 4.24
N PRO A 22 2.10 12.59 4.39
CA PRO A 22 0.78 12.32 4.96
C PRO A 22 0.62 12.86 6.38
N ILE A 23 1.63 12.74 7.24
CA ILE A 23 1.58 13.26 8.62
C ILE A 23 1.32 14.78 8.63
N ILE A 24 1.86 15.53 7.66
CA ILE A 24 1.61 16.97 7.51
C ILE A 24 0.25 17.24 6.88
N THR A 25 -0.13 16.49 5.84
CA THR A 25 -1.33 16.82 5.06
C THR A 25 -2.62 16.32 5.70
N MET A 26 -2.61 15.18 6.40
CA MET A 26 -3.82 14.61 6.99
C MET A 26 -4.49 15.54 8.02
N PRO A 27 -3.76 16.16 8.99
CA PRO A 27 -4.39 17.11 9.93
C PRO A 27 -4.99 18.33 9.25
N ILE A 28 -4.36 18.81 8.18
CA ILE A 28 -4.85 19.96 7.41
C ILE A 28 -6.14 19.59 6.66
N LEU A 29 -6.12 18.44 5.96
CA LEU A 29 -7.26 17.98 5.19
C LEU A 29 -8.44 17.59 6.09
N SER A 30 -8.19 16.97 7.25
CA SER A 30 -9.24 16.61 8.20
C SER A 30 -10.01 17.83 8.72
N ARG A 31 -9.31 18.94 8.93
CA ARG A 31 -9.93 20.21 9.38
C ARG A 31 -10.61 20.97 8.26
N ARG A 32 -10.09 20.90 7.01
CA ARG A 32 -10.60 21.67 5.87
C ARG A 32 -11.73 20.96 5.15
N LEU A 33 -11.56 19.67 4.80
CA LEU A 33 -12.56 18.88 4.09
C LEU A 33 -13.55 18.16 5.03
N GLY A 34 -13.19 18.01 6.30
CA GLY A 34 -14.02 17.34 7.29
C GLY A 34 -14.15 15.83 7.07
N THR A 35 -15.03 15.21 7.85
CA THR A 35 -15.27 13.76 7.81
C THR A 35 -15.96 13.35 6.52
N GLU A 36 -16.97 14.08 6.08
CA GLU A 36 -17.73 13.79 4.88
C GLU A 36 -16.88 13.89 3.61
N GLY A 37 -16.18 15.04 3.43
CA GLY A 37 -15.34 15.25 2.24
C GLY A 37 -14.21 14.22 2.11
N LEU A 38 -13.57 13.83 3.22
CA LEU A 38 -12.56 12.77 3.21
C LEU A 38 -13.16 11.39 2.91
N GLY A 39 -14.39 11.13 3.36
CA GLY A 39 -15.11 9.89 3.04
C GLY A 39 -15.47 9.82 1.55
N ILE A 40 -16.03 10.88 0.98
CA ILE A 40 -16.33 10.97 -0.46
C ILE A 40 -15.07 10.73 -1.27
N TYR A 41 -13.97 11.40 -0.93
CA TYR A 41 -12.69 11.18 -1.59
C TYR A 41 -12.24 9.72 -1.52
N SER A 42 -12.29 9.12 -0.33
CA SER A 42 -11.88 7.73 -0.12
C SER A 42 -12.71 6.76 -0.95
N TYR A 43 -14.03 6.98 -1.05
CA TYR A 43 -14.93 6.17 -1.86
C TYR A 43 -14.59 6.25 -3.35
N VAL A 44 -14.57 7.46 -3.90
CA VAL A 44 -14.29 7.68 -5.34
C VAL A 44 -12.89 7.21 -5.70
N PHE A 45 -11.89 7.49 -4.86
CA PHE A 45 -10.51 7.12 -5.12
C PHE A 45 -10.24 5.62 -5.01
N SER A 46 -10.95 4.89 -4.13
CA SER A 46 -10.77 3.45 -3.97
C SER A 46 -11.05 2.67 -5.26
N ILE A 47 -12.07 3.07 -6.02
CA ILE A 47 -12.40 2.49 -7.33
C ILE A 47 -11.30 2.79 -8.35
N ALA A 48 -10.87 4.04 -8.45
CA ALA A 48 -9.79 4.43 -9.37
C ALA A 48 -8.46 3.72 -9.03
N GLN A 49 -8.16 3.57 -7.74
CA GLN A 49 -6.96 2.87 -7.26
C GLN A 49 -7.01 1.36 -7.56
N PHE A 50 -8.18 0.72 -7.46
CA PHE A 50 -8.34 -0.66 -7.87
C PHE A 50 -8.13 -0.83 -9.39
N LEU A 51 -8.72 0.06 -10.19
CA LEU A 51 -8.54 0.05 -11.65
C LEU A 51 -7.08 0.30 -12.07
N MET A 52 -6.34 1.13 -11.33
CA MET A 52 -4.91 1.35 -11.54
C MET A 52 -4.12 0.04 -11.53
N ILE A 53 -4.45 -0.89 -10.63
CA ILE A 53 -3.75 -2.17 -10.54
C ILE A 53 -4.07 -3.06 -11.73
N LEU A 54 -5.32 -3.02 -12.20
CA LEU A 54 -5.69 -3.72 -13.44
C LEU A 54 -4.97 -3.13 -14.65
N ILE A 55 -4.82 -1.79 -14.75
CA ILE A 55 -4.04 -1.13 -15.82
C ILE A 55 -2.58 -1.56 -15.78
N SER A 56 -1.99 -1.60 -14.59
CA SER A 56 -0.59 -2.04 -14.43
C SER A 56 -0.42 -3.55 -14.64
N VAL A 57 -1.52 -4.31 -14.65
CA VAL A 57 -1.54 -5.79 -14.74
C VAL A 57 -0.63 -6.45 -13.69
N GLY A 58 -0.37 -5.76 -12.58
CA GLY A 58 0.59 -6.24 -11.58
C GLY A 58 2.02 -6.44 -12.08
N MET A 59 2.34 -6.00 -13.30
CA MET A 59 3.53 -6.37 -14.06
C MET A 59 4.80 -5.60 -13.69
N ASN A 60 4.77 -4.65 -12.78
CA ASN A 60 5.95 -3.82 -12.50
C ASN A 60 7.24 -4.63 -12.27
N PRO A 61 7.27 -5.70 -11.45
CA PRO A 61 8.47 -6.50 -11.28
C PRO A 61 8.92 -7.20 -12.59
N LEU A 62 7.98 -7.71 -13.38
CA LEU A 62 8.26 -8.35 -14.66
C LEU A 62 8.84 -7.35 -15.68
N ARG A 63 8.25 -6.16 -15.77
CA ARG A 63 8.71 -5.08 -16.66
C ARG A 63 10.13 -4.67 -16.31
N ILE A 64 10.39 -4.37 -15.04
CA ILE A 64 11.72 -4.00 -14.54
C ILE A 64 12.75 -5.09 -14.90
N ARG A 65 12.42 -6.36 -14.66
CA ARG A 65 13.29 -7.48 -14.96
C ARG A 65 13.60 -7.60 -16.45
N ARG A 66 12.58 -7.52 -17.33
CA ARG A 66 12.76 -7.62 -18.79
C ARG A 66 13.60 -6.47 -19.34
N ILE A 67 13.36 -5.25 -18.91
CA ILE A 67 14.17 -4.09 -19.28
C ILE A 67 15.62 -4.26 -18.78
N ALA A 68 15.83 -4.71 -17.55
CA ALA A 68 17.16 -4.93 -17.01
C ALA A 68 17.95 -5.99 -17.76
N GLN A 69 17.28 -7.07 -18.24
CA GLN A 69 17.90 -8.13 -19.03
C GLN A 69 18.39 -7.64 -20.39
N ASN A 70 17.69 -6.68 -21.00
CA ASN A 70 17.98 -6.20 -22.36
C ASN A 70 18.65 -4.81 -22.39
N LYS A 71 19.05 -4.24 -21.26
CA LYS A 71 19.55 -2.85 -21.15
C LYS A 71 20.81 -2.55 -21.98
N PHE A 72 21.60 -3.55 -22.33
CA PHE A 72 22.83 -3.39 -23.12
C PHE A 72 22.62 -3.57 -24.62
N ASN A 73 21.48 -4.10 -25.07
CA ASN A 73 21.13 -4.27 -26.46
C ASN A 73 20.03 -3.26 -26.84
N LYS A 74 20.39 -2.20 -27.55
CA LYS A 74 19.43 -1.13 -27.89
C LYS A 74 18.23 -1.58 -28.67
N ASP A 75 18.39 -2.53 -29.60
CA ASP A 75 17.28 -3.00 -30.44
C ASP A 75 16.29 -3.85 -29.64
N GLU A 76 16.80 -4.77 -28.82
CA GLU A 76 15.95 -5.60 -27.94
C GLU A 76 15.31 -4.74 -26.84
N LEU A 77 16.04 -3.81 -26.23
CA LEU A 77 15.52 -2.85 -25.26
C LEU A 77 14.36 -2.04 -25.86
N ASN A 78 14.51 -1.58 -27.10
CA ASN A 78 13.47 -0.82 -27.80
C ASN A 78 12.23 -1.68 -28.05
N LYS A 79 12.41 -2.92 -28.54
CA LYS A 79 11.28 -3.85 -28.77
C LYS A 79 10.57 -4.18 -27.46
N GLU A 80 11.30 -4.52 -26.39
CA GLU A 80 10.72 -4.84 -25.09
C GLU A 80 9.94 -3.65 -24.51
N PHE A 81 10.52 -2.45 -24.55
CA PHE A 81 9.85 -1.23 -24.07
C PHE A 81 8.50 -1.01 -24.76
N TRP A 82 8.48 -1.03 -26.11
CA TRP A 82 7.25 -0.76 -26.84
C TRP A 82 6.19 -1.86 -26.65
N ASN A 83 6.58 -3.13 -26.59
CA ASN A 83 5.61 -4.20 -26.34
C ASN A 83 4.99 -4.11 -24.93
N LEU A 84 5.81 -3.84 -23.91
CA LEU A 84 5.35 -3.66 -22.53
C LEU A 84 4.44 -2.42 -22.40
N PHE A 85 4.82 -1.31 -23.05
CA PHE A 85 4.02 -0.09 -23.01
C PHE A 85 2.71 -0.23 -23.79
N ILE A 86 2.73 -0.80 -25.00
CA ILE A 86 1.53 -1.01 -25.81
C ILE A 86 0.54 -1.91 -25.06
N MET A 87 1.00 -2.96 -24.39
CA MET A 87 0.14 -3.81 -23.57
C MET A 87 -0.53 -3.00 -22.44
N GLN A 88 0.24 -2.18 -21.72
CA GLN A 88 -0.30 -1.29 -20.68
C GLN A 88 -1.28 -0.28 -21.25
N ALA A 89 -0.95 0.36 -22.38
CA ALA A 89 -1.77 1.38 -23.02
C ALA A 89 -3.10 0.81 -23.53
N LEU A 90 -3.09 -0.39 -24.14
CA LEU A 90 -4.31 -1.06 -24.60
C LEU A 90 -5.25 -1.40 -23.42
N ILE A 91 -4.70 -1.99 -22.36
CA ILE A 91 -5.48 -2.32 -21.15
C ILE A 91 -5.99 -1.04 -20.49
N GLY A 92 -5.13 -0.02 -20.37
CA GLY A 92 -5.49 1.28 -19.83
C GLY A 92 -6.58 1.97 -20.62
N LEU A 93 -6.51 1.94 -21.97
CA LEU A 93 -7.53 2.47 -22.86
C LEU A 93 -8.88 1.77 -22.62
N VAL A 94 -8.89 0.44 -22.63
CA VAL A 94 -10.10 -0.36 -22.40
C VAL A 94 -10.72 -0.03 -21.03
N ILE A 95 -9.92 -0.07 -19.96
CA ILE A 95 -10.40 0.19 -18.61
C ILE A 95 -10.92 1.64 -18.47
N THR A 96 -10.18 2.62 -18.98
CA THR A 96 -10.58 4.04 -18.91
C THR A 96 -11.86 4.29 -19.72
N THR A 97 -12.01 3.62 -20.86
CA THR A 97 -13.22 3.70 -21.69
C THR A 97 -14.42 3.07 -20.97
N ILE A 98 -14.26 1.89 -20.40
CA ILE A 98 -15.33 1.24 -19.60
C ILE A 98 -15.71 2.13 -18.41
N TYR A 99 -14.73 2.69 -17.72
CA TYR A 99 -14.98 3.59 -16.58
C TYR A 99 -15.73 4.86 -17.01
N PHE A 100 -15.34 5.47 -18.12
CA PHE A 100 -16.04 6.63 -18.68
C PHE A 100 -17.51 6.33 -19.03
N PHE A 101 -17.77 5.22 -19.74
CA PHE A 101 -19.13 4.82 -20.07
C PHE A 101 -19.94 4.43 -18.83
N ALA A 102 -19.32 3.81 -17.83
CA ALA A 102 -20.00 3.53 -16.58
C ALA A 102 -20.48 4.82 -15.89
N ILE A 103 -19.62 5.85 -15.80
CA ILE A 103 -20.00 7.15 -15.25
C ILE A 103 -21.11 7.81 -16.09
N PHE A 104 -21.03 7.68 -17.41
CA PHE A 104 -21.99 8.30 -18.32
C PHE A 104 -23.38 7.67 -18.22
N LEU A 105 -23.46 6.33 -18.20
CA LEU A 105 -24.70 5.55 -18.27
C LEU A 105 -25.43 5.43 -16.93
N PHE A 106 -24.67 5.32 -15.83
CA PHE A 106 -25.28 5.13 -14.52
C PHE A 106 -25.48 6.46 -13.77
N LYS A 107 -26.55 6.52 -12.98
CA LYS A 107 -26.76 7.62 -12.02
C LYS A 107 -25.87 7.38 -10.81
N ILE A 108 -24.69 8.01 -10.82
CA ILE A 108 -23.68 7.89 -9.76
C ILE A 108 -23.65 9.20 -8.99
N GLU A 109 -23.66 9.14 -7.67
CA GLU A 109 -23.39 10.31 -6.83
C GLU A 109 -21.94 10.80 -7.06
N TYR A 110 -21.71 12.09 -6.86
CA TYR A 110 -20.38 12.71 -7.05
C TYR A 110 -19.77 12.50 -8.44
N LYS A 111 -20.63 12.49 -9.48
CA LYS A 111 -20.24 12.21 -10.88
C LYS A 111 -19.07 13.05 -11.36
N GLU A 112 -19.01 14.31 -10.92
CA GLU A 112 -17.90 15.24 -11.24
C GLU A 112 -16.55 14.70 -10.75
N LEU A 113 -16.47 14.18 -9.53
CA LEU A 113 -15.24 13.63 -8.97
C LEU A 113 -14.75 12.40 -9.72
N TYR A 114 -15.69 11.56 -10.19
CA TYR A 114 -15.35 10.42 -11.03
C TYR A 114 -14.79 10.85 -12.38
N TYR A 115 -15.32 11.91 -13.00
CA TYR A 115 -14.74 12.46 -14.23
C TYR A 115 -13.33 13.01 -14.00
N ILE A 116 -13.07 13.66 -12.87
CA ILE A 116 -11.72 14.11 -12.53
C ILE A 116 -10.76 12.92 -12.34
N GLN A 117 -11.23 11.79 -11.81
CA GLN A 117 -10.41 10.57 -11.66
C GLN A 117 -10.02 9.92 -13.00
N LEU A 118 -10.67 10.24 -14.13
CA LEU A 118 -10.17 9.84 -15.44
C LEU A 118 -8.74 10.36 -15.69
N ILE A 119 -8.42 11.56 -15.20
CA ILE A 119 -7.08 12.13 -15.27
C ILE A 119 -6.06 11.20 -14.55
N PHE A 120 -6.44 10.68 -13.39
CA PHE A 120 -5.61 9.72 -12.66
C PHE A 120 -5.38 8.42 -13.45
N LEU A 121 -6.43 7.84 -14.05
CA LEU A 121 -6.34 6.61 -14.84
C LEU A 121 -5.50 6.83 -16.12
N ILE A 122 -5.65 7.98 -16.78
CA ILE A 122 -4.82 8.36 -17.91
C ILE A 122 -3.35 8.48 -17.49
N GLY A 123 -3.08 9.18 -16.38
CA GLY A 123 -1.73 9.31 -15.84
C GLY A 123 -1.09 7.95 -15.54
N THR A 124 -1.86 7.01 -14.96
CA THR A 124 -1.42 5.64 -14.70
C THR A 124 -1.15 4.86 -15.98
N THR A 125 -2.00 5.03 -17.00
CA THR A 125 -1.84 4.37 -18.31
C THR A 125 -0.53 4.75 -18.98
N PHE A 126 -0.10 6.00 -18.82
CA PHE A 126 1.14 6.52 -19.39
C PHE A 126 2.34 6.47 -18.45
N ASP A 127 2.22 5.91 -17.25
CA ASP A 127 3.37 5.79 -16.33
C ASP A 127 4.37 4.73 -16.81
N ILE A 128 5.60 5.18 -17.08
CA ILE A 128 6.74 4.38 -17.52
C ILE A 128 7.89 4.37 -16.50
N ALA A 129 7.60 4.59 -15.21
CA ALA A 129 8.61 4.56 -14.14
C ALA A 129 9.39 3.24 -14.12
N TRP A 130 8.72 2.12 -14.44
CA TRP A 130 9.33 0.80 -14.53
C TRP A 130 10.49 0.71 -15.53
N PHE A 131 10.46 1.50 -16.60
CA PHE A 131 11.56 1.56 -17.57
C PHE A 131 12.83 2.15 -16.93
N PHE A 132 12.70 3.29 -16.26
CA PHE A 132 13.83 3.95 -15.58
C PHE A 132 14.39 3.11 -14.43
N GLN A 133 13.55 2.38 -13.73
CA GLN A 133 13.98 1.40 -12.72
C GLN A 133 14.74 0.25 -13.37
N GLY A 134 14.27 -0.28 -14.50
CA GLY A 134 14.89 -1.36 -15.25
C GLY A 134 16.28 -1.00 -15.81
N ILE A 135 16.48 0.24 -16.24
CA ILE A 135 17.81 0.72 -16.66
C ILE A 135 18.66 1.27 -15.50
N GLU A 136 18.26 0.97 -14.23
CA GLU A 136 18.99 1.35 -13.01
C GLU A 136 19.15 2.86 -12.81
N GLN A 137 18.19 3.67 -13.27
CA GLN A 137 18.14 5.10 -13.03
C GLN A 137 17.20 5.45 -11.86
N PHE A 138 17.42 4.81 -10.71
CA PHE A 138 16.58 4.97 -9.52
C PHE A 138 16.53 6.40 -9.01
N ALA A 139 17.67 7.12 -9.02
CA ALA A 139 17.72 8.51 -8.60
C ALA A 139 16.75 9.40 -9.37
N GLN A 140 16.63 9.21 -10.71
CA GLN A 140 15.69 9.97 -11.54
C GLN A 140 14.24 9.73 -11.15
N VAL A 141 13.88 8.47 -10.84
CA VAL A 141 12.54 8.10 -10.38
C VAL A 141 12.23 8.75 -9.04
N VAL A 142 13.17 8.67 -8.10
CA VAL A 142 13.01 9.23 -6.75
C VAL A 142 12.89 10.75 -6.79
N ILE A 143 13.83 11.45 -7.44
CA ILE A 143 13.83 12.92 -7.52
C ILE A 143 12.51 13.43 -8.13
N ARG A 144 12.08 12.83 -9.24
CA ARG A 144 10.80 13.18 -9.88
C ARG A 144 9.64 13.00 -8.92
N ASN A 145 9.53 11.83 -8.26
CA ASN A 145 8.45 11.54 -7.34
C ASN A 145 8.41 12.52 -6.16
N VAL A 146 9.58 12.84 -5.61
CA VAL A 146 9.73 13.82 -4.52
C VAL A 146 9.24 15.20 -4.96
N ILE A 147 9.70 15.71 -6.11
CA ILE A 147 9.31 17.03 -6.60
C ILE A 147 7.80 17.11 -6.81
N ILE A 148 7.20 16.12 -7.50
CA ILE A 148 5.76 16.12 -7.76
C ILE A 148 4.97 16.04 -6.46
N LYS A 149 5.40 15.20 -5.52
CA LYS A 149 4.72 15.04 -4.25
C LYS A 149 4.77 16.31 -3.41
N LEU A 150 5.94 16.97 -3.34
CA LEU A 150 6.10 18.26 -2.65
C LEU A 150 5.25 19.35 -3.30
N LEU A 151 5.26 19.45 -4.64
CA LEU A 151 4.41 20.40 -5.37
C LEU A 151 2.92 20.14 -5.11
N SER A 152 2.49 18.88 -5.14
CA SER A 152 1.09 18.53 -4.85
C SER A 152 0.70 18.93 -3.44
N VAL A 153 1.55 18.63 -2.45
CA VAL A 153 1.31 19.02 -1.04
C VAL A 153 1.25 20.53 -0.89
N MET A 154 2.17 21.26 -1.51
CA MET A 154 2.17 22.73 -1.50
C MET A 154 0.87 23.28 -2.11
N LEU A 155 0.44 22.78 -3.26
CA LEU A 155 -0.81 23.21 -3.91
C LEU A 155 -2.03 22.89 -3.04
N ILE A 156 -2.07 21.72 -2.40
CA ILE A 156 -3.15 21.34 -1.48
C ILE A 156 -3.21 22.33 -0.30
N ILE A 157 -2.09 22.64 0.33
CA ILE A 157 -2.03 23.54 1.48
C ILE A 157 -2.47 24.96 1.08
N LEU A 158 -2.08 25.42 -0.10
CA LEU A 158 -2.37 26.77 -0.58
C LEU A 158 -3.80 26.93 -1.09
N LEU A 159 -4.32 25.96 -1.80
CA LEU A 159 -5.55 26.11 -2.59
C LEU A 159 -6.77 25.45 -1.95
N VAL A 160 -6.63 24.33 -1.26
CA VAL A 160 -7.75 23.64 -0.60
C VAL A 160 -7.97 24.27 0.77
N LYS A 161 -9.05 25.03 0.97
CA LYS A 161 -9.34 25.80 2.18
C LYS A 161 -10.53 25.28 2.99
N ASN A 162 -11.54 24.73 2.32
CA ASN A 162 -12.80 24.30 2.91
C ASN A 162 -13.34 23.05 2.17
N ASP A 163 -14.49 22.55 2.61
CA ASP A 163 -15.16 21.36 2.07
C ASP A 163 -15.55 21.48 0.59
N LYS A 164 -15.89 22.69 0.11
CA LYS A 164 -16.24 22.95 -1.31
C LYS A 164 -15.06 22.75 -2.24
N ASP A 165 -13.83 22.79 -1.71
CA ASP A 165 -12.60 22.59 -2.50
C ASP A 165 -12.26 21.10 -2.69
N LEU A 166 -13.17 20.18 -2.35
CA LEU A 166 -12.99 18.75 -2.59
C LEU A 166 -12.68 18.41 -4.05
N PRO A 167 -13.40 18.93 -5.07
CA PRO A 167 -13.05 18.70 -6.48
C PRO A 167 -11.64 19.17 -6.82
N LEU A 168 -11.21 20.30 -6.27
CA LEU A 168 -9.85 20.82 -6.46
C LEU A 168 -8.79 19.91 -5.84
N TYR A 169 -9.05 19.37 -4.66
CA TYR A 169 -8.19 18.37 -4.03
C TYR A 169 -8.04 17.11 -4.90
N VAL A 170 -9.16 16.59 -5.42
CA VAL A 170 -9.17 15.44 -6.34
C VAL A 170 -8.42 15.76 -7.63
N LEU A 171 -8.58 16.97 -8.17
CA LEU A 171 -7.88 17.43 -9.39
C LEU A 171 -6.36 17.51 -9.17
N ILE A 172 -5.90 18.12 -8.08
CA ILE A 172 -4.46 18.22 -7.77
C ILE A 172 -3.82 16.84 -7.65
N THR A 173 -4.48 15.93 -6.93
CA THR A 173 -3.97 14.57 -6.74
C THR A 173 -3.95 13.77 -8.04
N SER A 174 -4.99 13.88 -8.87
CA SER A 174 -5.09 13.19 -10.16
C SER A 174 -4.14 13.78 -11.20
N ALA A 175 -4.06 15.10 -11.31
CA ALA A 175 -3.16 15.78 -12.24
C ALA A 175 -1.68 15.51 -11.94
N SER A 176 -1.33 15.33 -10.66
CA SER A 176 0.04 14.98 -10.26
C SER A 176 0.53 13.69 -10.92
N THR A 177 -0.34 12.71 -11.17
CA THR A 177 0.03 11.47 -11.85
C THR A 177 0.34 11.68 -13.31
N VAL A 178 -0.47 12.52 -14.00
CA VAL A 178 -0.24 12.87 -15.41
C VAL A 178 1.05 13.67 -15.57
N VAL A 179 1.24 14.71 -14.75
CA VAL A 179 2.48 15.52 -14.78
C VAL A 179 3.70 14.62 -14.55
N GLY A 180 3.58 13.69 -13.62
CA GLY A 180 4.61 12.72 -13.35
C GLY A 180 4.93 11.85 -14.56
N SER A 181 3.94 11.33 -15.23
CA SER A 181 4.13 10.50 -16.42
C SER A 181 4.73 11.29 -17.55
N LEU A 182 4.27 12.52 -17.77
CA LEU A 182 4.84 13.41 -18.80
C LEU A 182 6.33 13.69 -18.61
N ILE A 183 6.78 13.91 -17.38
CA ILE A 183 8.22 14.11 -17.08
C ILE A 183 9.03 12.90 -17.52
N PHE A 184 8.55 11.67 -17.31
CA PHE A 184 9.23 10.47 -17.77
C PHE A 184 9.27 10.38 -19.29
N TRP A 185 8.16 10.69 -19.97
CA TRP A 185 8.13 10.71 -21.43
C TRP A 185 9.11 11.74 -22.03
N LEU A 186 9.20 12.92 -21.45
CA LEU A 186 10.20 13.92 -21.84
C LEU A 186 11.63 13.43 -21.61
N SER A 187 11.85 12.66 -20.52
CA SER A 187 13.15 12.08 -20.17
C SER A 187 13.52 10.83 -20.99
N LEU A 188 12.57 10.30 -21.78
CA LEU A 188 12.77 9.14 -22.65
C LEU A 188 13.58 9.47 -23.91
N LYS A 189 13.64 10.75 -24.29
CA LYS A 189 14.36 11.23 -25.45
C LYS A 189 15.79 10.67 -25.49
N ASN A 190 16.20 10.16 -26.66
CA ASN A 190 17.52 9.54 -26.92
C ASN A 190 17.75 8.18 -26.21
N LYS A 191 16.81 7.66 -25.43
CA LYS A 191 16.95 6.35 -24.77
C LYS A 191 16.23 5.24 -25.56
N ILE A 192 15.11 5.56 -26.14
CA ILE A 192 14.27 4.66 -26.94
C ILE A 192 14.08 5.25 -28.33
N SER A 193 14.11 4.39 -29.34
CA SER A 193 13.87 4.73 -30.73
C SER A 193 12.38 4.69 -31.08
N LYS A 194 12.05 4.85 -32.35
CA LYS A 194 10.67 4.76 -32.87
C LYS A 194 9.99 3.46 -32.44
N PRO A 195 8.65 3.44 -32.35
CA PRO A 195 7.88 2.24 -31.99
C PRO A 195 8.28 1.03 -32.83
N ASN A 196 8.58 -0.08 -32.16
CA ASN A 196 8.90 -1.34 -32.77
C ASN A 196 8.11 -2.45 -32.05
N PHE A 197 7.00 -2.87 -32.66
CA PHE A 197 6.10 -3.87 -32.14
C PHE A 197 6.51 -5.28 -32.60
N SER A 198 6.51 -6.24 -31.66
CA SER A 198 6.78 -7.64 -31.94
C SER A 198 5.67 -8.53 -31.37
N MET A 199 4.85 -9.10 -32.26
CA MET A 199 3.74 -9.97 -31.87
C MET A 199 4.18 -11.19 -31.03
N PRO A 200 5.31 -11.89 -31.31
CA PRO A 200 5.79 -12.97 -30.45
C PRO A 200 6.11 -12.48 -29.02
N ILE A 201 6.77 -11.35 -28.85
CA ILE A 201 7.05 -10.76 -27.53
C ILE A 201 5.74 -10.42 -26.83
N PHE A 202 4.83 -9.72 -27.52
CA PHE A 202 3.53 -9.34 -26.98
C PHE A 202 2.73 -10.55 -26.45
N LYS A 203 2.64 -11.63 -27.26
CA LYS A 203 1.98 -12.88 -26.86
C LYS A 203 2.65 -13.52 -25.64
N SER A 204 3.97 -13.46 -25.53
CA SER A 204 4.73 -14.05 -24.43
C SER A 204 4.48 -13.34 -23.08
N LEU A 205 3.94 -12.12 -23.08
CA LEU A 205 3.70 -11.34 -21.88
C LEU A 205 2.42 -11.78 -21.12
N TRP A 206 1.40 -12.28 -21.83
CA TRP A 206 0.07 -12.49 -21.22
C TRP A 206 0.09 -13.50 -20.08
N LYS A 207 0.63 -14.70 -20.30
CA LYS A 207 0.63 -15.77 -19.29
C LYS A 207 1.38 -15.38 -18.00
N PRO A 208 2.63 -14.87 -18.04
CA PRO A 208 3.32 -14.40 -16.84
C PRO A 208 2.59 -13.24 -16.14
N SER A 209 1.97 -12.34 -16.92
CA SER A 209 1.24 -11.20 -16.37
C SER A 209 0.04 -11.63 -15.54
N LEU A 210 -0.77 -12.57 -16.04
CA LEU A 210 -1.94 -13.08 -15.33
C LEU A 210 -1.55 -13.79 -14.02
N ILE A 211 -0.45 -14.53 -14.03
CA ILE A 211 0.05 -15.24 -12.84
C ILE A 211 0.44 -14.24 -11.75
N ILE A 212 1.10 -13.13 -12.13
CA ILE A 212 1.53 -12.09 -11.18
C ILE A 212 0.35 -11.20 -10.74
N LEU A 213 -0.62 -10.96 -11.63
CA LEU A 213 -1.78 -10.12 -11.36
C LEU A 213 -2.69 -10.72 -10.29
N LEU A 214 -2.93 -12.03 -10.32
CA LEU A 214 -3.94 -12.68 -9.50
C LEU A 214 -3.72 -12.45 -7.98
N PRO A 215 -2.55 -12.70 -7.38
CA PRO A 215 -2.30 -12.42 -5.97
C PRO A 215 -2.47 -10.93 -5.62
N GLN A 216 -2.08 -10.04 -6.54
CA GLN A 216 -2.19 -8.60 -6.32
C GLN A 216 -3.64 -8.13 -6.35
N VAL A 217 -4.49 -8.66 -7.23
CA VAL A 217 -5.93 -8.37 -7.25
C VAL A 217 -6.55 -8.80 -5.92
N PHE A 218 -6.30 -10.01 -5.45
CA PHE A 218 -6.85 -10.49 -4.17
C PHE A 218 -6.38 -9.62 -3.00
N MET A 219 -5.11 -9.23 -2.96
CA MET A 219 -4.61 -8.31 -1.95
C MET A 219 -5.34 -6.96 -2.00
N GLN A 220 -5.61 -6.43 -3.21
CA GLN A 220 -6.32 -5.15 -3.35
C GLN A 220 -7.80 -5.23 -3.01
N VAL A 221 -8.41 -6.39 -3.13
CA VAL A 221 -9.82 -6.58 -2.72
C VAL A 221 -10.00 -6.26 -1.25
N TYR A 222 -9.12 -6.75 -0.37
CA TYR A 222 -9.26 -6.50 1.07
C TYR A 222 -8.44 -5.31 1.61
N THR A 223 -7.68 -4.60 0.76
CA THR A 223 -6.90 -3.43 1.20
C THR A 223 -7.37 -2.11 0.61
N THR A 224 -8.09 -2.16 -0.50
CA THR A 224 -8.51 -0.97 -1.24
C THR A 224 -9.98 -1.03 -1.64
N LEU A 225 -10.43 -2.14 -2.24
CA LEU A 225 -11.81 -2.30 -2.69
C LEU A 225 -12.77 -2.47 -1.51
N ASP A 226 -12.29 -2.91 -0.36
CA ASP A 226 -13.04 -2.93 0.90
C ASP A 226 -13.65 -1.56 1.22
N LYS A 227 -12.95 -0.46 0.93
CA LYS A 227 -13.46 0.92 1.11
C LYS A 227 -14.65 1.22 0.21
N THR A 228 -14.65 0.69 -1.01
CA THR A 228 -15.81 0.79 -1.91
C THR A 228 -16.99 0.03 -1.32
N VAL A 229 -16.77 -1.20 -0.81
CA VAL A 229 -17.82 -1.99 -0.17
C VAL A 229 -18.34 -1.29 1.08
N VAL A 230 -17.46 -0.84 1.96
CA VAL A 230 -17.85 -0.11 3.18
C VAL A 230 -18.62 1.16 2.83
N GLY A 231 -18.11 1.97 1.88
CA GLY A 231 -18.77 3.20 1.48
C GLY A 231 -20.13 3.00 0.79
N SER A 232 -20.35 1.84 0.16
CA SER A 232 -21.66 1.49 -0.41
C SER A 232 -22.69 1.00 0.63
N LEU A 233 -22.22 0.55 1.80
CA LEU A 233 -23.05 -0.02 2.86
C LEU A 233 -23.25 0.93 4.05
N THR A 234 -22.54 2.08 4.08
CA THR A 234 -22.59 3.04 5.18
C THR A 234 -22.46 4.48 4.66
N THR A 235 -22.31 5.46 5.55
CA THR A 235 -22.16 6.87 5.19
C THR A 235 -20.71 7.23 4.84
N ASN A 236 -20.52 8.33 4.10
CA ASN A 236 -19.19 8.86 3.79
C ASN A 236 -18.41 9.21 5.06
N THR A 237 -19.07 9.73 6.08
CA THR A 237 -18.46 10.04 7.38
C THR A 237 -17.91 8.78 8.05
N GLU A 238 -18.66 7.70 8.08
CA GLU A 238 -18.24 6.42 8.61
C GLU A 238 -17.06 5.84 7.80
N LEU A 239 -17.14 5.90 6.46
CA LEU A 239 -16.03 5.51 5.61
C LEU A 239 -14.76 6.33 5.90
N SER A 240 -14.90 7.61 6.20
CA SER A 240 -13.76 8.46 6.59
C SER A 240 -13.12 7.95 7.88
N TYR A 241 -13.88 7.58 8.90
CA TYR A 241 -13.35 7.01 10.14
C TYR A 241 -12.57 5.73 9.88
N TYR A 242 -13.12 4.84 9.07
CA TYR A 242 -12.45 3.62 8.65
C TYR A 242 -11.13 3.89 7.89
N ASP A 243 -11.18 4.72 6.84
CA ASP A 243 -10.02 4.99 5.98
C ASP A 243 -8.90 5.76 6.70
N GLN A 244 -9.24 6.80 7.50
CA GLN A 244 -8.22 7.59 8.19
C GLN A 244 -7.53 6.80 9.31
N SER A 245 -8.26 5.95 10.05
CA SER A 245 -7.66 5.08 11.05
C SER A 245 -6.70 4.07 10.42
N GLN A 246 -7.04 3.47 9.28
CA GLN A 246 -6.15 2.60 8.53
C GLN A 246 -4.90 3.32 8.02
N LYS A 247 -5.02 4.56 7.53
CA LYS A 247 -3.87 5.32 7.02
C LYS A 247 -2.79 5.50 8.08
N ILE A 248 -3.17 5.80 9.32
CA ILE A 248 -2.21 5.89 10.44
C ILE A 248 -1.52 4.55 10.69
N ALA A 249 -2.30 3.46 10.79
CA ALA A 249 -1.72 2.13 10.98
C ALA A 249 -0.76 1.76 9.83
N ARG A 250 -1.12 2.04 8.57
CA ARG A 250 -0.27 1.76 7.39
C ARG A 250 1.02 2.58 7.36
N ILE A 251 1.01 3.82 7.86
CA ILE A 251 2.24 4.62 8.02
C ILE A 251 3.22 3.88 8.95
N LEU A 252 2.73 3.35 10.07
CA LEU A 252 3.56 2.59 11.01
C LEU A 252 4.03 1.25 10.42
N LEU A 253 3.17 0.57 9.66
CA LEU A 253 3.56 -0.64 8.93
C LEU A 253 4.71 -0.39 7.93
N THR A 254 4.77 0.78 7.32
CA THR A 254 5.87 1.15 6.41
C THR A 254 7.21 1.21 7.15
N LEU A 255 7.24 1.69 8.39
CA LEU A 255 8.44 1.67 9.23
C LEU A 255 8.90 0.24 9.52
N LEU A 256 7.98 -0.64 9.88
CA LEU A 256 8.27 -2.04 10.20
C LEU A 256 8.71 -2.84 8.97
N SER A 257 8.18 -2.54 7.79
CA SER A 257 8.56 -3.22 6.55
C SER A 257 10.02 -2.98 6.15
N SER A 258 10.65 -1.91 6.60
CA SER A 258 12.07 -1.65 6.35
C SER A 258 12.98 -2.74 6.92
N LEU A 259 12.61 -3.32 8.06
CA LEU A 259 13.32 -4.46 8.68
C LEU A 259 13.28 -5.69 7.77
N THR A 260 12.12 -5.94 7.16
CA THR A 260 11.89 -7.06 6.25
C THR A 260 12.78 -6.99 5.00
N ILE A 261 12.89 -5.81 4.41
CA ILE A 261 13.67 -5.57 3.18
C ILE A 261 15.16 -5.92 3.40
N VAL A 262 15.73 -5.54 4.55
CA VAL A 262 17.13 -5.81 4.87
C VAL A 262 17.43 -7.30 5.07
N MET A 263 16.45 -8.06 5.56
CA MET A 263 16.62 -9.49 5.86
C MET A 263 16.46 -10.40 4.63
N LEU A 264 15.67 -9.98 3.64
CA LEU A 264 15.35 -10.80 2.46
C LEU A 264 16.59 -11.30 1.68
N PRO A 265 17.62 -10.50 1.34
CA PRO A 265 18.80 -11.01 0.64
C PRO A 265 19.58 -12.06 1.45
N LYS A 266 19.68 -11.86 2.77
CA LYS A 266 20.37 -12.80 3.68
C LYS A 266 19.62 -14.13 3.74
N MET A 267 18.28 -14.08 3.79
CA MET A 267 17.41 -15.24 3.80
C MET A 267 17.55 -16.03 2.49
N THR A 268 17.42 -15.35 1.34
CA THR A 268 17.56 -15.97 0.02
C THR A 268 18.94 -16.63 -0.17
N GLY A 269 20.00 -15.99 0.32
CA GLY A 269 21.35 -16.56 0.29
C GLY A 269 21.48 -17.82 1.14
N ALA A 270 20.93 -17.84 2.35
CA ALA A 270 20.95 -19.02 3.22
C ALA A 270 20.14 -20.19 2.63
N ILE A 271 18.96 -19.91 2.06
CA ILE A 271 18.13 -20.91 1.41
C ILE A 271 18.85 -21.54 0.21
N LYS A 272 19.46 -20.73 -0.67
CA LYS A 272 20.21 -21.22 -1.84
C LYS A 272 21.38 -22.11 -1.45
N ASN A 273 22.02 -21.83 -0.32
CA ASN A 273 23.16 -22.61 0.18
C ASN A 273 22.73 -23.86 0.98
N GLY A 274 21.43 -24.10 1.17
CA GLY A 274 20.91 -25.21 1.99
C GLY A 274 21.24 -25.10 3.49
N ASP A 275 21.57 -23.89 3.99
CA ASP A 275 21.99 -23.63 5.37
C ASP A 275 20.75 -23.40 6.26
N ASN A 276 20.12 -24.49 6.67
CA ASN A 276 18.90 -24.47 7.47
C ASN A 276 19.09 -23.78 8.82
N ASP A 277 20.28 -23.86 9.41
CA ASP A 277 20.60 -23.21 10.71
C ASP A 277 20.58 -21.69 10.56
N LYS A 278 21.15 -21.16 9.48
CA LYS A 278 21.06 -19.73 9.19
C LYS A 278 19.66 -19.28 8.84
N VAL A 279 18.90 -20.07 8.08
CA VAL A 279 17.49 -19.79 7.78
C VAL A 279 16.69 -19.67 9.08
N TYR A 280 16.82 -20.63 9.99
CA TYR A 280 16.20 -20.59 11.31
C TYR A 280 16.62 -19.36 12.13
N MET A 281 17.94 -19.13 12.22
CA MET A 281 18.49 -17.99 12.98
C MET A 281 17.99 -16.64 12.44
N TYR A 282 17.97 -16.45 11.10
CA TYR A 282 17.50 -15.19 10.51
C TYR A 282 16.00 -15.00 10.69
N THR A 283 15.19 -16.05 10.54
CA THR A 283 13.74 -15.99 10.76
C THR A 283 13.43 -15.65 12.22
N LYS A 284 14.09 -16.33 13.17
CA LYS A 284 13.96 -16.05 14.61
C LYS A 284 14.33 -14.60 14.96
N LYS A 285 15.45 -14.08 14.44
CA LYS A 285 15.86 -12.69 14.66
C LYS A 285 14.86 -11.71 14.05
N ALA A 286 14.44 -11.95 12.80
CA ALA A 286 13.45 -11.12 12.15
C ALA A 286 12.13 -11.09 12.94
N PHE A 287 11.67 -12.24 13.41
CA PHE A 287 10.47 -12.37 14.22
C PHE A 287 10.58 -11.59 15.54
N ASN A 288 11.65 -11.82 16.32
CA ASN A 288 11.81 -11.16 17.61
C ASN A 288 11.88 -9.63 17.47
N TYR A 289 12.71 -9.10 16.54
CA TYR A 289 12.80 -7.65 16.35
C TYR A 289 11.45 -7.07 15.85
N THR A 290 10.82 -7.73 14.89
CA THR A 290 9.53 -7.26 14.36
C THR A 290 8.47 -7.28 15.45
N LEU A 291 8.39 -8.33 16.24
CA LEU A 291 7.44 -8.44 17.36
C LEU A 291 7.67 -7.32 18.38
N THR A 292 8.89 -7.16 18.88
CA THR A 292 9.23 -6.14 19.89
C THR A 292 8.85 -4.72 19.39
N PHE A 293 9.28 -4.36 18.17
CA PHE A 293 8.96 -3.04 17.62
C PHE A 293 7.46 -2.87 17.35
N SER A 294 6.77 -3.92 16.88
CA SER A 294 5.32 -3.89 16.67
C SER A 294 4.56 -3.69 17.97
N LEU A 295 4.97 -4.37 19.06
CA LEU A 295 4.35 -4.24 20.38
C LEU A 295 4.54 -2.84 20.97
N ILE A 296 5.71 -2.23 20.79
CA ILE A 296 5.99 -0.85 21.23
C ILE A 296 5.07 0.12 20.47
N LEU A 297 5.03 0.04 19.14
CA LEU A 297 4.19 0.94 18.32
C LEU A 297 2.70 0.74 18.59
N PHE A 298 2.27 -0.51 18.77
CA PHE A 298 0.91 -0.83 19.18
C PHE A 298 0.55 -0.15 20.51
N SER A 299 1.38 -0.31 21.55
CA SER A 299 1.14 0.28 22.87
C SER A 299 1.04 1.80 22.81
N ILE A 300 1.94 2.44 22.05
CA ILE A 300 1.94 3.90 21.89
C ILE A 300 0.63 4.38 21.25
N ILE A 301 0.21 3.76 20.16
CA ILE A 301 -1.02 4.18 19.46
C ILE A 301 -2.24 3.84 20.29
N PHE A 302 -2.36 2.59 20.77
CA PHE A 302 -3.54 2.13 21.48
C PHE A 302 -3.81 2.95 22.74
N ALA A 303 -2.78 3.20 23.56
CA ALA A 303 -2.91 3.93 24.81
C ALA A 303 -3.24 5.42 24.62
N ASN A 304 -2.73 6.05 23.56
CA ASN A 304 -2.90 7.49 23.34
C ASN A 304 -3.93 7.81 22.25
N THR A 305 -4.72 6.82 21.78
CA THR A 305 -5.61 7.02 20.62
C THR A 305 -6.60 8.15 20.81
N LYS A 306 -7.21 8.28 21.99
CA LYS A 306 -8.26 9.27 22.26
C LYS A 306 -7.74 10.70 22.08
N GLU A 307 -6.63 11.00 22.66
CA GLU A 307 -5.99 12.31 22.62
C GLU A 307 -5.37 12.57 21.26
N PHE A 308 -4.73 11.57 20.68
CA PHE A 308 -4.13 11.65 19.35
C PHE A 308 -5.18 11.97 18.29
N VAL A 309 -6.36 11.33 18.31
CA VAL A 309 -7.42 11.60 17.34
C VAL A 309 -7.88 13.04 17.40
N VAL A 310 -8.12 13.58 18.59
CA VAL A 310 -8.55 14.98 18.78
C VAL A 310 -7.45 15.94 18.33
N TRP A 311 -6.23 15.71 18.76
CA TRP A 311 -5.09 16.57 18.42
C TRP A 311 -4.79 16.55 16.93
N PHE A 312 -4.73 15.38 16.33
CA PHE A 312 -4.28 15.21 14.95
C PHE A 312 -5.37 15.51 13.93
N PHE A 313 -6.57 14.92 14.08
CA PHE A 313 -7.67 15.04 13.12
C PHE A 313 -8.69 16.13 13.49
N GLY A 314 -8.77 16.50 14.77
CA GLY A 314 -9.75 17.43 15.28
C GLY A 314 -11.00 16.78 15.89
N PRO A 315 -11.85 17.55 16.59
CA PRO A 315 -12.95 17.02 17.41
C PRO A 315 -14.03 16.27 16.60
N LYS A 316 -14.22 16.60 15.32
CA LYS A 316 -15.18 15.89 14.44
C LYS A 316 -14.83 14.41 14.23
N PHE A 317 -13.58 14.02 14.51
CA PHE A 317 -13.09 12.64 14.35
C PHE A 317 -13.13 11.83 15.65
N VAL A 318 -13.63 12.36 16.77
CA VAL A 318 -13.73 11.62 18.04
C VAL A 318 -14.39 10.24 17.89
N PRO A 319 -15.47 10.05 17.11
CA PRO A 319 -16.05 8.70 16.89
C PRO A 319 -15.09 7.69 16.29
N MET A 320 -14.05 8.14 15.57
CA MET A 320 -13.01 7.26 14.99
C MET A 320 -12.14 6.58 16.06
N THR A 321 -12.18 7.00 17.31
CA THR A 321 -11.31 6.49 18.39
C THR A 321 -11.36 4.96 18.49
N ALA A 322 -12.56 4.38 18.52
CA ALA A 322 -12.73 2.93 18.59
C ALA A 322 -12.13 2.22 17.37
N ASN A 323 -12.32 2.78 16.16
CA ASN A 323 -11.74 2.26 14.93
C ASN A 323 -10.20 2.25 15.01
N MET A 324 -9.61 3.35 15.49
CA MET A 324 -8.15 3.45 15.59
C MET A 324 -7.56 2.51 16.64
N MET A 325 -8.23 2.32 17.78
CA MET A 325 -7.81 1.34 18.78
C MET A 325 -7.83 -0.08 18.20
N ILE A 326 -8.91 -0.49 17.54
CA ILE A 326 -9.04 -1.83 16.98
C ILE A 326 -8.07 -2.03 15.81
N VAL A 327 -7.96 -1.07 14.88
CA VAL A 327 -7.04 -1.21 13.73
C VAL A 327 -5.57 -1.28 14.15
N SER A 328 -5.20 -0.78 15.33
CA SER A 328 -3.82 -0.86 15.82
C SER A 328 -3.30 -2.31 15.93
N PHE A 329 -4.17 -3.31 16.09
CA PHE A 329 -3.77 -4.72 16.09
C PHE A 329 -3.12 -5.18 14.78
N ILE A 330 -3.42 -4.54 13.64
CA ILE A 330 -2.75 -4.88 12.38
C ILE A 330 -1.25 -4.54 12.42
N ILE A 331 -0.83 -3.62 13.29
CA ILE A 331 0.59 -3.27 13.47
C ILE A 331 1.40 -4.47 13.99
N ILE A 332 0.73 -5.40 14.68
CA ILE A 332 1.35 -6.65 15.15
C ILE A 332 1.17 -7.74 14.08
N LEU A 333 -0.05 -7.95 13.62
CA LEU A 333 -0.42 -9.10 12.79
C LEU A 333 0.22 -9.06 11.39
N ASN A 334 0.15 -7.90 10.72
CA ASN A 334 0.61 -7.79 9.34
C ASN A 334 2.13 -7.96 9.18
N PRO A 335 3.02 -7.33 9.98
CA PRO A 335 4.46 -7.52 9.86
C PRO A 335 4.90 -8.92 10.25
N ILE A 336 4.29 -9.53 11.27
CA ILE A 336 4.58 -10.92 11.64
C ILE A 336 4.24 -11.86 10.48
N GLY A 337 3.03 -11.78 9.94
CA GLY A 337 2.65 -12.55 8.76
C GLY A 337 3.55 -12.27 7.56
N GLY A 338 4.03 -11.03 7.42
CA GLY A 338 4.95 -10.59 6.37
C GLY A 338 6.30 -11.31 6.38
N ILE A 339 6.83 -11.68 7.54
CA ILE A 339 8.07 -12.46 7.64
C ILE A 339 7.89 -13.80 6.94
N PHE A 340 6.80 -14.50 7.25
CA PHE A 340 6.54 -15.83 6.72
C PHE A 340 6.16 -15.84 5.23
N SER A 341 5.52 -14.77 4.74
CA SER A 341 5.19 -14.64 3.32
C SER A 341 6.33 -14.04 2.49
N ASN A 342 6.79 -12.83 2.83
CA ASN A 342 7.70 -12.07 1.98
C ASN A 342 9.17 -12.51 2.10
N GLN A 343 9.60 -12.87 3.32
CA GLN A 343 10.99 -13.27 3.53
C GLN A 343 11.19 -14.78 3.34
N PHE A 344 10.16 -15.60 3.58
CA PHE A 344 10.27 -17.04 3.54
C PHE A 344 9.60 -17.64 2.30
N ALA A 345 8.29 -17.56 2.17
CA ALA A 345 7.57 -18.21 1.06
C ALA A 345 8.04 -17.73 -0.32
N LEU A 346 8.19 -16.38 -0.50
CA LEU A 346 8.72 -15.84 -1.76
C LEU A 346 10.19 -16.22 -1.99
N ALA A 347 11.03 -16.25 -0.96
CA ALA A 347 12.43 -16.63 -1.10
C ALA A 347 12.62 -18.12 -1.44
N MET A 348 11.67 -18.96 -1.08
CA MET A 348 11.62 -20.39 -1.39
C MET A 348 10.83 -20.71 -2.67
N GLU A 349 10.36 -19.69 -3.40
CA GLU A 349 9.51 -19.85 -4.60
C GLU A 349 8.22 -20.66 -4.33
N LYS A 350 7.65 -20.51 -3.10
CA LYS A 350 6.42 -21.14 -2.65
C LYS A 350 5.21 -20.26 -2.98
N ASP A 351 4.88 -20.16 -4.27
CA ASP A 351 3.83 -19.27 -4.77
C ASP A 351 2.44 -19.60 -4.21
N LYS A 352 2.16 -20.88 -3.95
CA LYS A 352 0.87 -21.32 -3.38
C LYS A 352 0.72 -20.85 -1.93
N GLU A 353 1.74 -21.07 -1.12
CA GLU A 353 1.78 -20.67 0.30
C GLU A 353 1.75 -19.14 0.47
N TYR A 354 2.24 -18.41 -0.55
CA TYR A 354 2.10 -16.96 -0.62
C TYR A 354 0.69 -16.52 -1.02
N GLY A 355 0.08 -17.17 -2.03
CA GLY A 355 -1.18 -16.75 -2.64
C GLY A 355 -2.44 -17.17 -1.88
N ILE A 356 -2.48 -18.39 -1.33
CA ILE A 356 -3.68 -18.93 -0.64
C ILE A 356 -4.18 -18.01 0.49
N PRO A 357 -3.32 -17.49 1.40
CA PRO A 357 -3.79 -16.60 2.46
C PRO A 357 -4.46 -15.32 1.93
N LEU A 358 -3.98 -14.79 0.79
CA LEU A 358 -4.55 -13.59 0.19
C LEU A 358 -5.94 -13.85 -0.41
N ILE A 359 -6.14 -15.01 -1.04
CA ILE A 359 -7.44 -15.43 -1.59
C ILE A 359 -8.45 -15.61 -0.44
N ILE A 360 -8.08 -16.36 0.59
CA ILE A 360 -8.95 -16.58 1.75
C ILE A 360 -9.26 -15.25 2.44
N GLY A 361 -8.25 -14.41 2.66
CA GLY A 361 -8.41 -13.09 3.25
C GLY A 361 -9.38 -12.21 2.47
N SER A 362 -9.32 -12.20 1.13
CA SER A 362 -10.24 -11.42 0.29
C SER A 362 -11.68 -11.90 0.39
N ILE A 363 -11.90 -13.22 0.40
CA ILE A 363 -13.25 -13.80 0.55
C ILE A 363 -13.82 -13.46 1.93
N VAL A 364 -13.03 -13.67 3.00
CA VAL A 364 -13.45 -13.34 4.39
C VAL A 364 -13.73 -11.86 4.53
N SER A 365 -12.92 -10.98 3.90
CA SER A 365 -13.14 -9.54 3.91
C SER A 365 -14.47 -9.14 3.27
N LEU A 366 -14.77 -9.66 2.08
CA LEU A 366 -16.03 -9.34 1.38
C LEU A 366 -17.26 -9.82 2.17
N LEU A 367 -17.24 -11.08 2.59
CA LEU A 367 -18.35 -11.66 3.36
C LEU A 367 -18.51 -10.97 4.72
N GLY A 368 -17.42 -10.75 5.42
CA GLY A 368 -17.43 -10.10 6.74
C GLY A 368 -17.93 -8.66 6.67
N ASN A 369 -17.49 -7.88 5.68
CA ASN A 369 -17.98 -6.51 5.47
C ASN A 369 -19.47 -6.50 5.15
N TYR A 370 -19.94 -7.40 4.29
CA TYR A 370 -21.37 -7.49 3.95
C TYR A 370 -22.24 -7.79 5.18
N ILE A 371 -21.73 -8.56 6.15
CA ILE A 371 -22.44 -8.92 7.38
C ILE A 371 -22.32 -7.84 8.46
N LEU A 372 -21.10 -7.36 8.75
CA LEU A 372 -20.83 -6.52 9.92
C LEU A 372 -20.95 -5.03 9.67
N VAL A 373 -20.74 -4.54 8.45
CA VAL A 373 -20.84 -3.11 8.15
C VAL A 373 -22.28 -2.58 8.29
N PRO A 374 -23.33 -3.28 7.84
CA PRO A 374 -24.71 -2.81 8.05
C PRO A 374 -25.11 -2.72 9.52
N ILE A 375 -24.45 -3.48 10.42
CA ILE A 375 -24.77 -3.52 11.86
C ILE A 375 -23.93 -2.50 12.64
N TYR A 376 -22.64 -2.42 12.36
CA TYR A 376 -21.66 -1.66 13.16
C TYR A 376 -20.95 -0.55 12.38
N ASN A 377 -21.38 -0.24 11.14
CA ASN A 377 -20.79 0.80 10.29
C ASN A 377 -19.25 0.66 10.15
N ALA A 378 -18.50 1.76 10.28
CA ALA A 378 -17.04 1.78 10.23
C ALA A 378 -16.38 0.81 11.22
N LEU A 379 -16.95 0.65 12.40
CA LEU A 379 -16.43 -0.25 13.42
C LEU A 379 -16.50 -1.72 12.95
N GLY A 380 -17.62 -2.09 12.31
CA GLY A 380 -17.80 -3.41 11.69
C GLY A 380 -16.72 -3.71 10.66
N ALA A 381 -16.46 -2.74 9.76
CA ALA A 381 -15.39 -2.86 8.79
C ALA A 381 -13.99 -3.01 9.42
N THR A 382 -13.73 -2.26 10.49
CA THR A 382 -12.45 -2.34 11.21
C THR A 382 -12.26 -3.68 11.90
N ILE A 383 -13.31 -4.23 12.51
CA ILE A 383 -13.28 -5.58 13.11
C ILE A 383 -13.00 -6.63 12.01
N VAL A 384 -13.70 -6.55 10.88
CA VAL A 384 -13.45 -7.45 9.75
C VAL A 384 -12.00 -7.37 9.28
N LEU A 385 -11.45 -6.17 9.10
CA LEU A 385 -10.07 -5.99 8.67
C LEU A 385 -9.07 -6.68 9.63
N VAL A 386 -9.22 -6.46 10.94
CA VAL A 386 -8.33 -7.08 11.94
C VAL A 386 -8.49 -8.60 11.93
N PHE A 387 -9.72 -9.10 11.83
CA PHE A 387 -10.00 -10.53 11.75
C PHE A 387 -9.40 -11.18 10.49
N VAL A 388 -9.49 -10.50 9.35
CA VAL A 388 -8.85 -10.92 8.09
C VAL A 388 -7.33 -10.99 8.25
N GLU A 389 -6.70 -9.94 8.79
CA GLU A 389 -5.26 -9.93 9.02
C GLU A 389 -4.81 -11.03 10.01
N LEU A 390 -5.64 -11.32 11.01
CA LEU A 390 -5.39 -12.46 11.93
C LEU A 390 -5.42 -13.80 11.18
N ILE A 391 -6.47 -14.06 10.38
CA ILE A 391 -6.58 -15.28 9.58
C ILE A 391 -5.41 -15.39 8.60
N VAL A 392 -5.11 -14.32 7.88
CA VAL A 392 -4.00 -14.27 6.91
C VAL A 392 -2.67 -14.54 7.62
N CYS A 393 -2.42 -13.95 8.78
CA CYS A 393 -1.22 -14.18 9.57
C CYS A 393 -1.09 -15.65 10.01
N ILE A 394 -2.16 -16.22 10.55
CA ILE A 394 -2.19 -17.64 10.97
C ILE A 394 -1.95 -18.57 9.78
N LEU A 395 -2.64 -18.35 8.67
CA LEU A 395 -2.47 -19.18 7.47
C LEU A 395 -1.04 -19.11 6.92
N ARG A 396 -0.41 -17.93 6.91
CA ARG A 396 1.00 -17.79 6.49
C ARG A 396 1.95 -18.60 7.38
N ILE A 397 1.70 -18.66 8.68
CA ILE A 397 2.50 -19.46 9.62
C ILE A 397 2.23 -20.96 9.41
N VAL A 398 0.96 -21.37 9.32
CA VAL A 398 0.56 -22.77 9.21
C VAL A 398 1.04 -23.40 7.91
N LEU A 399 0.95 -22.69 6.79
CA LEU A 399 1.35 -23.22 5.47
C LEU A 399 2.85 -23.43 5.32
N ILE A 400 3.67 -22.77 6.17
CA ILE A 400 5.13 -22.92 6.10
C ILE A 400 5.70 -23.78 7.23
N LYS A 401 4.88 -24.28 8.15
CA LYS A 401 5.35 -25.04 9.34
C LYS A 401 6.21 -26.26 9.00
N ASP A 402 5.97 -26.87 7.82
CA ASP A 402 6.70 -28.07 7.39
C ASP A 402 8.09 -27.74 6.79
N PHE A 403 8.37 -26.45 6.56
CA PHE A 403 9.62 -25.98 5.95
C PHE A 403 10.59 -25.34 6.97
N ILE A 404 10.09 -24.98 8.16
CA ILE A 404 10.91 -24.35 9.21
C ILE A 404 10.41 -24.72 10.59
N ASN A 405 11.37 -24.93 11.52
CA ASN A 405 11.04 -25.13 12.94
C ASN A 405 10.47 -23.85 13.56
N LEU A 406 9.26 -23.91 14.09
CA LEU A 406 8.52 -22.78 14.65
C LEU A 406 8.65 -22.65 16.19
N GLN A 407 9.54 -23.41 16.85
CA GLN A 407 9.71 -23.37 18.31
C GLN A 407 10.01 -21.98 18.87
N PHE A 408 10.56 -21.07 18.04
CA PHE A 408 10.83 -19.69 18.46
C PHE A 408 9.56 -18.83 18.63
N LEU A 409 8.39 -19.28 18.17
CA LEU A 409 7.12 -18.56 18.33
C LEU A 409 6.59 -18.58 19.76
N ILE A 410 7.01 -19.56 20.58
CA ILE A 410 6.57 -19.70 21.96
C ILE A 410 7.81 -19.80 22.85
N THR A 411 8.31 -18.65 23.28
CA THR A 411 9.44 -18.57 24.21
C THR A 411 9.07 -17.76 25.45
N LYS A 412 9.78 -18.01 26.57
CA LYS A 412 9.60 -17.22 27.78
C LYS A 412 9.79 -15.72 27.55
N GLN A 413 10.71 -15.35 26.69
CA GLN A 413 10.93 -13.95 26.31
C GLN A 413 9.69 -13.32 25.69
N ILE A 414 9.02 -13.98 24.75
CA ILE A 414 7.81 -13.49 24.08
C ILE A 414 6.67 -13.30 25.09
N LEU A 415 6.50 -14.24 26.02
CA LEU A 415 5.49 -14.11 27.08
C LEU A 415 5.77 -12.90 27.98
N ILE A 416 7.03 -12.62 28.30
CA ILE A 416 7.43 -11.43 29.05
C ILE A 416 7.14 -10.16 28.24
N GLU A 417 7.49 -10.11 26.96
CA GLU A 417 7.23 -8.96 26.10
C GLU A 417 5.73 -8.68 25.97
N LEU A 418 4.89 -9.70 25.81
CA LEU A 418 3.44 -9.57 25.79
C LEU A 418 2.90 -9.06 27.14
N GLY A 419 3.38 -9.59 28.25
CA GLY A 419 3.00 -9.13 29.59
C GLY A 419 3.38 -7.67 29.83
N LEU A 420 4.58 -7.26 29.44
CA LEU A 420 5.03 -5.85 29.51
C LEU A 420 4.19 -4.95 28.61
N THR A 421 3.86 -5.39 27.41
CA THR A 421 2.99 -4.65 26.48
C THR A 421 1.62 -4.39 27.09
N ILE A 422 0.99 -5.41 27.68
CA ILE A 422 -0.29 -5.28 28.37
C ILE A 422 -0.17 -4.30 29.54
N ALA A 423 0.87 -4.43 30.36
CA ALA A 423 1.10 -3.54 31.50
C ALA A 423 1.29 -2.08 31.08
N ILE A 424 2.14 -1.82 30.06
CA ILE A 424 2.40 -0.48 29.53
C ILE A 424 1.10 0.11 28.92
N THR A 425 0.35 -0.69 28.17
CA THR A 425 -0.89 -0.24 27.53
C THR A 425 -1.95 0.12 28.58
N ILE A 426 -2.14 -0.71 29.61
CA ILE A 426 -3.06 -0.43 30.73
C ILE A 426 -2.62 0.82 31.48
N THR A 427 -1.34 0.92 31.80
CA THR A 427 -0.79 2.10 32.50
C THR A 427 -1.00 3.37 31.69
N GLY A 428 -0.75 3.32 30.38
CA GLY A 428 -0.98 4.45 29.48
C GLY A 428 -2.44 4.88 29.39
N LEU A 429 -3.39 3.94 29.44
CA LEU A 429 -4.84 4.25 29.47
C LEU A 429 -5.29 4.87 30.80
N LEU A 430 -4.60 4.57 31.90
CA LEU A 430 -4.96 5.08 33.24
C LEU A 430 -4.29 6.40 33.59
N LEU A 431 -3.16 6.73 32.97
CA LEU A 431 -2.48 8.01 33.19
C LEU A 431 -3.23 9.15 32.47
N PRO A 432 -3.34 10.34 33.10
CA PRO A 432 -3.80 11.54 32.39
C PRO A 432 -2.84 11.79 31.22
N SER A 433 -3.40 11.94 30.04
CA SER A 433 -2.65 12.02 28.81
C SER A 433 -1.71 13.24 28.81
N ILE A 434 -0.50 13.02 28.32
CA ILE A 434 0.49 14.09 28.10
C ILE A 434 -0.04 15.16 27.12
N PHE A 435 -0.97 14.78 26.23
CA PHE A 435 -1.55 15.67 25.22
C PHE A 435 -2.74 16.51 25.74
N ALA A 436 -3.36 16.14 26.85
CA ALA A 436 -4.51 16.88 27.38
C ALA A 436 -4.15 18.26 28.00
N ASN A 437 -2.89 18.44 28.39
CA ASN A 437 -2.42 19.67 29.04
C ASN A 437 -1.55 20.58 28.15
N SER A 438 -1.41 20.27 26.86
CA SER A 438 -0.47 20.95 25.96
C SER A 438 -1.14 21.88 24.93
N PHE A 439 -2.49 21.98 24.94
CA PHE A 439 -3.26 22.80 23.97
C PHE A 439 -4.50 23.43 24.59
#